data_dc00752e2db9ccdca83e6530ed008b24
#
_entry.id   dc00752e2db9ccdca83e6530ed008b24
#
_cell.length_a   1.000
_cell.length_b   1.000
_cell.length_c   1.000
_cell.angle_alpha   90.00
_cell.angle_beta   90.00
_cell.angle_gamma   90.00
#
_symmetry.space_group_name_H-M   'P 1'
#
loop_
_entity.id
_entity.type
_entity.pdbx_description
1 polymer ?
#
loop_
_entity_poly.entity_id
_entity_poly.type
_entity_poly.pdbx_seq_one_letter_code
_entity_poly.pdbx_strand_id
1 'polypeptide(L)'
;LREEEVTDGEIRVAGNDLRRLSSRQVPHYRRSIGFIFQDYKLLNNKTVWENVAFALEVIGTSRSTVKSLVPKVLQTVGLTGKENNYPHELSGGEAQRVAIARAYVNHPQILLADEPTGNLDPTTSLGIMEVLDAINRTGTTIVMATHNEEIVNSMRKRVVELHTGKIVRDEQQGSYDSALYFPDAEVESKSHQALNGGDVDSKYRAPGALEMSDFSDEAVDVEGATRAETAANAVDAVAAAIHSGNGDAG
;
A
#
# COMPACT_ATOMS: atom_id res chain seq x y z
N LEU A 1 1.31 4.71 -11.70
CA LEU A 1 0.97 6.15 -11.65
C LEU A 1 0.96 6.82 -13.05
N ARG A 2 1.28 6.09 -14.11
CA ARG A 2 1.42 6.66 -15.47
C ARG A 2 2.52 7.75 -15.52
N GLU A 3 3.62 7.51 -14.84
CA GLU A 3 4.85 8.31 -14.92
C GLU A 3 5.65 7.92 -16.16
N GLU A 4 5.69 6.60 -16.43
CA GLU A 4 6.29 6.05 -17.63
C GLU A 4 5.22 5.62 -18.63
N GLU A 5 5.56 5.59 -19.91
CA GLU A 5 4.70 5.09 -20.97
C GLU A 5 4.89 3.59 -21.17
N VAL A 6 3.79 2.90 -21.45
CA VAL A 6 3.82 1.47 -21.76
C VAL A 6 4.46 1.27 -23.13
N THR A 7 5.57 0.54 -23.18
CA THR A 7 6.30 0.26 -24.44
C THR A 7 5.49 -0.70 -25.31
N ASP A 8 4.98 -1.78 -24.73
CA ASP A 8 4.16 -2.79 -25.40
C ASP A 8 3.14 -3.40 -24.44
N GLY A 9 2.14 -4.14 -24.97
CA GLY A 9 1.09 -4.76 -24.15
C GLY A 9 -0.03 -3.80 -23.72
N GLU A 10 -0.88 -4.25 -22.82
CA GLU A 10 -1.99 -3.48 -22.23
C GLU A 10 -1.87 -3.45 -20.71
N ILE A 11 -2.15 -2.28 -20.11
CA ILE A 11 -2.25 -2.13 -18.66
C ILE A 11 -3.61 -1.56 -18.33
N ARG A 12 -4.38 -2.29 -17.53
CA ARG A 12 -5.69 -1.85 -17.02
C ARG A 12 -5.65 -1.78 -15.51
N VAL A 13 -5.99 -0.63 -14.94
CA VAL A 13 -6.02 -0.39 -13.49
C VAL A 13 -7.33 0.31 -13.13
N ALA A 14 -8.09 -0.25 -12.18
CA ALA A 14 -9.41 0.28 -11.78
C ALA A 14 -10.30 0.57 -12.99
N GLY A 15 -10.38 -0.35 -13.97
CA GLY A 15 -11.17 -0.19 -15.19
C GLY A 15 -10.59 0.75 -16.24
N ASN A 16 -9.49 1.46 -15.96
CA ASN A 16 -8.86 2.40 -16.89
C ASN A 16 -7.76 1.72 -17.70
N ASP A 17 -7.80 1.83 -19.02
CA ASP A 17 -6.69 1.45 -19.92
C ASP A 17 -5.64 2.57 -19.89
N LEU A 18 -4.48 2.31 -19.29
CA LEU A 18 -3.45 3.32 -19.07
C LEU A 18 -2.79 3.81 -20.36
N ARG A 19 -2.79 3.02 -21.44
CA ARG A 19 -2.27 3.44 -22.75
C ARG A 19 -3.17 4.49 -23.41
N ARG A 20 -4.48 4.40 -23.17
CA ARG A 20 -5.48 5.27 -23.80
C ARG A 20 -5.75 6.55 -23.01
N LEU A 21 -5.22 6.67 -21.79
CA LEU A 21 -5.38 7.88 -20.99
C LEU A 21 -4.64 9.05 -21.64
N SER A 22 -5.38 10.10 -21.98
CA SER A 22 -4.79 11.38 -22.39
C SER A 22 -4.11 12.07 -21.21
N SER A 23 -3.15 12.95 -21.47
CA SER A 23 -2.45 13.71 -20.42
C SER A 23 -3.40 14.51 -19.52
N ARG A 24 -4.58 14.93 -20.04
CA ARG A 24 -5.61 15.62 -19.26
C ARG A 24 -6.37 14.70 -18.31
N GLN A 25 -6.46 13.41 -18.61
CA GLN A 25 -7.16 12.40 -17.79
C GLN A 25 -6.25 11.84 -16.70
N VAL A 26 -4.93 11.85 -16.88
CA VAL A 26 -3.96 11.31 -15.90
C VAL A 26 -4.15 11.90 -14.49
N PRO A 27 -4.32 13.22 -14.28
CA PRO A 27 -4.58 13.76 -12.94
C PRO A 27 -5.85 13.22 -12.29
N HIS A 28 -6.92 13.01 -13.06
CA HIS A 28 -8.16 12.41 -12.54
C HIS A 28 -7.96 10.95 -12.16
N TYR A 29 -7.27 10.18 -13.00
CA TYR A 29 -6.89 8.80 -12.70
C TYR A 29 -6.05 8.71 -11.42
N ARG A 30 -5.03 9.55 -11.26
CA ARG A 30 -4.18 9.56 -10.05
C ARG A 30 -4.95 9.85 -8.77
N ARG A 31 -6.03 10.63 -8.84
CA ARG A 31 -6.89 10.93 -7.67
C ARG A 31 -7.70 9.71 -7.20
N SER A 32 -7.91 8.71 -8.05
CA SER A 32 -8.64 7.48 -7.71
C SER A 32 -7.74 6.40 -7.08
N ILE A 33 -6.43 6.66 -7.00
CA ILE A 33 -5.44 5.72 -6.46
C ILE A 33 -4.78 6.35 -5.24
N GLY A 34 -4.66 5.59 -4.14
CA GLY A 34 -3.81 5.95 -3.03
C GLY A 34 -2.36 5.52 -3.29
N PHE A 35 -1.39 6.32 -2.85
CA PHE A 35 0.02 5.97 -2.95
C PHE A 35 0.76 6.25 -1.65
N ILE A 36 1.48 5.26 -1.15
CA ILE A 36 2.33 5.33 0.03
C ILE A 36 3.78 5.24 -0.44
N PHE A 37 4.53 6.30 -0.19
CA PHE A 37 5.95 6.39 -0.55
C PHE A 37 6.84 5.87 0.58
N GLN A 38 7.99 5.31 0.24
CA GLN A 38 9.00 4.85 1.18
C GLN A 38 9.49 5.95 2.15
N ASP A 39 9.60 7.18 1.67
CA ASP A 39 10.09 8.35 2.43
C ASP A 39 8.97 9.29 2.90
N TYR A 40 7.77 8.75 3.08
CA TYR A 40 6.55 9.40 3.60
C TYR A 40 6.04 10.57 2.76
N LYS A 41 6.90 11.41 2.18
CA LYS A 41 6.58 12.63 1.41
C LYS A 41 5.59 13.55 2.12
N LEU A 42 5.75 13.74 3.44
CA LEU A 42 4.89 14.63 4.21
C LEU A 42 5.22 16.10 3.93
N LEU A 43 4.20 16.95 4.03
CA LEU A 43 4.33 18.39 3.92
C LEU A 43 4.82 18.94 5.27
N ASN A 44 6.11 19.29 5.37
CA ASN A 44 6.78 19.65 6.62
C ASN A 44 6.22 20.92 7.30
N ASN A 45 5.59 21.81 6.53
CA ASN A 45 4.97 23.05 6.99
C ASN A 45 3.48 22.90 7.33
N LYS A 46 2.96 21.68 7.35
CA LYS A 46 1.58 21.34 7.66
C LYS A 46 1.51 20.33 8.80
N THR A 47 0.46 20.47 9.61
CA THR A 47 0.17 19.52 10.70
C THR A 47 -0.24 18.16 10.14
N VAL A 48 -0.34 17.16 11.00
CA VAL A 48 -0.88 15.82 10.68
C VAL A 48 -2.26 15.94 10.05
N TRP A 49 -3.16 16.71 10.69
CA TRP A 49 -4.51 16.93 10.17
C TRP A 49 -4.48 17.56 8.77
N GLU A 50 -3.68 18.59 8.57
CA GLU A 50 -3.57 19.30 7.29
C GLU A 50 -2.92 18.42 6.19
N ASN A 51 -1.98 17.56 6.53
CA ASN A 51 -1.39 16.59 5.60
C ASN A 51 -2.45 15.63 5.05
N VAL A 52 -3.35 15.14 5.91
CA VAL A 52 -4.42 14.24 5.49
C VAL A 52 -5.53 15.00 4.76
N ALA A 53 -5.94 16.17 5.29
CA ALA A 53 -6.95 17.02 4.68
C ALA A 53 -6.58 17.45 3.26
N PHE A 54 -5.30 17.71 3.00
CA PHE A 54 -4.79 18.12 1.69
C PHE A 54 -5.21 17.19 0.56
N ALA A 55 -5.22 15.87 0.78
CA ALA A 55 -5.64 14.91 -0.23
C ALA A 55 -7.11 15.10 -0.65
N LEU A 56 -7.99 15.43 0.29
CA LEU A 56 -9.40 15.71 0.03
C LEU A 56 -9.59 17.11 -0.60
N GLU A 57 -8.81 18.10 -0.18
CA GLU A 57 -8.86 19.46 -0.73
C GLU A 57 -8.49 19.48 -2.21
N VAL A 58 -7.46 18.74 -2.62
CA VAL A 58 -7.01 18.64 -4.02
C VAL A 58 -8.09 18.06 -4.94
N ILE A 59 -8.94 17.18 -4.44
CA ILE A 59 -10.06 16.61 -5.21
C ILE A 59 -11.33 17.45 -5.14
N GLY A 60 -11.33 18.57 -4.39
CA GLY A 60 -12.45 19.49 -4.29
C GLY A 60 -13.53 19.08 -3.29
N THR A 61 -13.19 18.24 -2.30
CA THR A 61 -14.14 17.81 -1.25
C THR A 61 -14.60 18.99 -0.40
N SER A 62 -15.87 18.98 0.01
CA SER A 62 -16.43 20.05 0.83
C SER A 62 -15.74 20.13 2.20
N ARG A 63 -15.65 21.34 2.78
CA ARG A 63 -15.04 21.55 4.09
C ARG A 63 -15.73 20.78 5.22
N SER A 64 -17.04 20.58 5.13
CA SER A 64 -17.81 19.81 6.11
C SER A 64 -17.41 18.33 6.06
N THR A 65 -17.28 17.76 4.86
CA THR A 65 -16.83 16.38 4.64
C THR A 65 -15.39 16.18 5.11
N VAL A 66 -14.47 17.11 4.79
CA VAL A 66 -13.08 17.06 5.26
C VAL A 66 -13.02 17.00 6.80
N LYS A 67 -13.78 17.90 7.48
CA LYS A 67 -13.85 17.91 8.96
C LYS A 67 -14.42 16.64 9.57
N SER A 68 -15.28 15.93 8.85
CA SER A 68 -15.86 14.66 9.30
C SER A 68 -14.93 13.46 9.05
N LEU A 69 -14.28 13.39 7.87
CA LEU A 69 -13.50 12.21 7.45
C LEU A 69 -12.11 12.16 8.08
N VAL A 70 -11.40 13.30 8.14
CA VAL A 70 -10.00 13.31 8.59
C VAL A 70 -9.84 12.74 10.01
N PRO A 71 -10.63 13.13 11.02
CA PRO A 71 -10.52 12.53 12.35
C PRO A 71 -10.79 11.03 12.37
N LYS A 72 -11.75 10.53 11.60
CA LYS A 72 -12.06 9.10 11.51
C LYS A 72 -10.89 8.31 10.96
N VAL A 73 -10.28 8.81 9.87
CA VAL A 73 -9.12 8.14 9.27
C VAL A 73 -7.90 8.20 10.20
N LEU A 74 -7.65 9.32 10.88
CA LEU A 74 -6.59 9.42 11.88
C LEU A 74 -6.79 8.42 13.02
N GLN A 75 -8.02 8.23 13.47
CA GLN A 75 -8.37 7.19 14.44
C GLN A 75 -8.07 5.78 13.89
N THR A 76 -8.48 5.50 12.66
CA THR A 76 -8.23 4.19 12.01
C THR A 76 -6.75 3.83 11.97
N VAL A 77 -5.88 4.80 11.71
CA VAL A 77 -4.43 4.56 11.66
C VAL A 77 -3.74 4.72 13.04
N GLY A 78 -4.50 4.96 14.13
CA GLY A 78 -3.97 5.07 15.49
C GLY A 78 -3.23 6.37 15.79
N LEU A 79 -3.67 7.50 15.19
CA LEU A 79 -3.06 8.83 15.38
C LEU A 79 -3.96 9.81 16.16
N THR A 80 -4.92 9.31 16.92
CA THR A 80 -5.76 10.14 17.79
C THR A 80 -4.88 10.93 18.79
N GLY A 81 -5.11 12.24 18.88
CA GLY A 81 -4.34 13.15 19.72
C GLY A 81 -3.05 13.68 19.10
N LYS A 82 -2.74 13.31 17.84
CA LYS A 82 -1.58 13.80 17.08
C LYS A 82 -1.95 14.80 15.98
N GLU A 83 -3.20 15.20 15.88
CA GLU A 83 -3.75 16.00 14.79
C GLU A 83 -3.00 17.32 14.56
N ASN A 84 -2.55 17.93 15.65
CA ASN A 84 -1.88 19.25 15.64
C ASN A 84 -0.34 19.14 15.56
N ASN A 85 0.23 17.94 15.64
CA ASN A 85 1.68 17.76 15.52
C ASN A 85 2.15 18.02 14.09
N TYR A 86 3.39 18.48 13.96
CA TYR A 86 4.10 18.60 12.69
C TYR A 86 4.93 17.34 12.40
N PRO A 87 5.30 17.08 11.12
CA PRO A 87 6.10 15.90 10.75
C PRO A 87 7.39 15.72 11.54
N HIS A 88 8.08 16.80 11.89
CA HIS A 88 9.33 16.77 12.65
C HIS A 88 9.16 16.38 14.14
N GLU A 89 7.93 16.34 14.63
CA GLU A 89 7.59 15.93 16.01
C GLU A 89 7.16 14.44 16.08
N LEU A 90 7.15 13.74 14.94
CA LEU A 90 6.66 12.37 14.83
C LEU A 90 7.81 11.37 14.80
N SER A 91 7.58 10.18 15.38
CA SER A 91 8.41 9.02 15.12
C SER A 91 8.25 8.54 13.66
N GLY A 92 9.19 7.73 13.16
CA GLY A 92 9.09 7.17 11.80
C GLY A 92 7.79 6.39 11.56
N GLY A 93 7.36 5.59 12.55
CA GLY A 93 6.10 4.85 12.47
C GLY A 93 4.86 5.76 12.46
N GLU A 94 4.85 6.85 13.26
CA GLU A 94 3.78 7.85 13.22
C GLU A 94 3.76 8.59 11.87
N ALA A 95 4.91 8.99 11.34
CA ALA A 95 5.01 9.62 10.03
C ALA A 95 4.48 8.71 8.92
N GLN A 96 4.79 7.40 8.98
CA GLN A 96 4.26 6.41 8.04
C GLN A 96 2.74 6.27 8.16
N ARG A 97 2.19 6.26 9.37
CA ARG A 97 0.73 6.23 9.58
C ARG A 97 0.04 7.48 9.02
N VAL A 98 0.67 8.67 9.10
CA VAL A 98 0.17 9.88 8.43
C VAL A 98 0.17 9.72 6.90
N ALA A 99 1.24 9.15 6.34
CA ALA A 99 1.31 8.88 4.89
C ALA A 99 0.22 7.91 4.44
N ILE A 100 -0.03 6.85 5.23
CA ILE A 100 -1.13 5.89 4.98
C ILE A 100 -2.48 6.60 5.08
N ALA A 101 -2.73 7.37 6.14
CA ALA A 101 -3.97 8.12 6.33
C ALA A 101 -4.25 9.05 5.13
N ARG A 102 -3.25 9.80 4.68
CA ARG A 102 -3.35 10.67 3.51
C ARG A 102 -3.67 9.92 2.22
N ALA A 103 -3.05 8.75 2.03
CA ALA A 103 -3.30 7.92 0.86
C ALA A 103 -4.68 7.25 0.86
N TYR A 104 -5.23 6.98 2.05
CA TYR A 104 -6.48 6.25 2.25
C TYR A 104 -7.71 7.15 2.44
N VAL A 105 -7.57 8.40 2.86
CA VAL A 105 -8.70 9.27 3.27
C VAL A 105 -9.78 9.46 2.20
N ASN A 106 -9.42 9.28 0.93
CA ASN A 106 -10.33 9.30 -0.21
C ASN A 106 -10.99 7.92 -0.51
N HIS A 107 -10.77 6.93 0.34
CA HIS A 107 -11.24 5.54 0.16
C HIS A 107 -10.98 4.99 -1.25
N PRO A 108 -9.73 4.99 -1.73
CA PRO A 108 -9.40 4.53 -3.06
C PRO A 108 -9.69 3.03 -3.22
N GLN A 109 -10.06 2.60 -4.42
CA GLN A 109 -10.21 1.17 -4.72
C GLN A 109 -8.87 0.44 -4.66
N ILE A 110 -7.78 1.14 -4.99
CA ILE A 110 -6.42 0.59 -5.04
C ILE A 110 -5.48 1.50 -4.25
N LEU A 111 -4.68 0.89 -3.38
CA LEU A 111 -3.61 1.52 -2.63
C LEU A 111 -2.29 0.88 -3.04
N LEU A 112 -1.39 1.67 -3.61
CA LEU A 112 -0.04 1.24 -3.94
C LEU A 112 0.89 1.63 -2.79
N ALA A 113 1.71 0.70 -2.32
CA ALA A 113 2.65 0.91 -1.23
C ALA A 113 4.06 0.50 -1.67
N ASP A 114 4.98 1.44 -1.66
CA ASP A 114 6.37 1.24 -2.00
C ASP A 114 7.20 1.20 -0.72
N GLU A 115 7.72 0.02 -0.37
CA GLU A 115 8.49 -0.25 0.84
C GLU A 115 7.90 0.39 2.11
N PRO A 116 6.62 0.15 2.46
CA PRO A 116 5.94 0.90 3.52
C PRO A 116 6.53 0.69 4.92
N THR A 117 7.45 -0.24 5.07
CA THR A 117 8.12 -0.59 6.34
C THR A 117 9.64 -0.49 6.25
N GLY A 118 10.20 -0.10 5.10
CA GLY A 118 11.63 -0.18 4.81
C GLY A 118 12.56 0.60 5.75
N ASN A 119 12.04 1.62 6.45
CA ASN A 119 12.81 2.47 7.36
C ASN A 119 12.38 2.29 8.84
N LEU A 120 11.69 1.21 9.18
CA LEU A 120 11.10 1.00 10.49
C LEU A 120 11.68 -0.24 11.18
N ASP A 121 11.68 -0.23 12.50
CA ASP A 121 12.00 -1.41 13.29
C ASP A 121 10.93 -2.51 13.13
N PRO A 122 11.25 -3.78 13.44
CA PRO A 122 10.33 -4.90 13.23
C PRO A 122 8.98 -4.75 13.94
N THR A 123 8.96 -4.25 15.17
CA THR A 123 7.73 -4.08 15.95
C THR A 123 6.83 -3.01 15.33
N THR A 124 7.40 -1.87 14.96
CA THR A 124 6.69 -0.79 14.27
C THR A 124 6.19 -1.27 12.90
N SER A 125 6.99 -2.05 12.18
CA SER A 125 6.62 -2.63 10.88
C SER A 125 5.38 -3.51 10.97
N LEU A 126 5.30 -4.38 11.98
CA LEU A 126 4.09 -5.19 12.23
C LEU A 126 2.86 -4.31 12.44
N GLY A 127 2.96 -3.26 13.26
CA GLY A 127 1.85 -2.34 13.47
C GLY A 127 1.43 -1.56 12.22
N ILE A 128 2.33 -1.31 11.26
CA ILE A 128 1.99 -0.77 9.95
C ILE A 128 1.24 -1.80 9.10
N MET A 129 1.69 -3.06 9.12
CA MET A 129 1.03 -4.13 8.38
C MET A 129 -0.38 -4.42 8.90
N GLU A 130 -0.62 -4.33 10.21
CA GLU A 130 -1.95 -4.43 10.81
C GLU A 130 -2.90 -3.34 10.29
N VAL A 131 -2.42 -2.09 10.19
CA VAL A 131 -3.21 -0.98 9.60
C VAL A 131 -3.53 -1.26 8.14
N LEU A 132 -2.56 -1.71 7.34
CA LEU A 132 -2.80 -2.04 5.93
C LEU A 132 -3.77 -3.23 5.78
N ASP A 133 -3.67 -4.25 6.63
CA ASP A 133 -4.61 -5.37 6.61
C ASP A 133 -6.04 -4.92 7.00
N ALA A 134 -6.18 -4.05 7.98
CA ALA A 134 -7.47 -3.45 8.34
C ALA A 134 -8.07 -2.67 7.16
N ILE A 135 -7.29 -1.84 6.47
CA ILE A 135 -7.70 -1.14 5.25
C ILE A 135 -8.10 -2.13 4.14
N ASN A 136 -7.33 -3.20 3.94
CA ASN A 136 -7.66 -4.22 2.94
C ASN A 136 -9.01 -4.91 3.22
N ARG A 137 -9.32 -5.16 4.50
CA ARG A 137 -10.63 -5.74 4.91
C ARG A 137 -11.81 -4.84 4.59
N THR A 138 -11.64 -3.52 4.47
CA THR A 138 -12.71 -2.61 4.02
C THR A 138 -13.00 -2.74 2.52
N GLY A 139 -12.20 -3.54 1.81
CA GLY A 139 -12.34 -3.82 0.37
C GLY A 139 -11.42 -2.99 -0.53
N THR A 140 -10.49 -2.23 0.03
CA THR A 140 -9.42 -1.59 -0.73
C THR A 140 -8.40 -2.66 -1.17
N THR A 141 -8.08 -2.73 -2.44
CA THR A 141 -6.99 -3.59 -2.94
C THR A 141 -5.66 -2.94 -2.62
N ILE A 142 -4.75 -3.67 -1.96
CA ILE A 142 -3.41 -3.18 -1.67
C ILE A 142 -2.40 -3.93 -2.52
N VAL A 143 -1.58 -3.19 -3.27
CA VAL A 143 -0.42 -3.71 -4.00
C VAL A 143 0.82 -3.13 -3.35
N MET A 144 1.63 -3.98 -2.73
CA MET A 144 2.82 -3.58 -1.99
C MET A 144 4.07 -4.12 -2.68
N ALA A 145 5.05 -3.25 -2.91
CA ALA A 145 6.40 -3.64 -3.28
C ALA A 145 7.23 -3.70 -1.99
N THR A 146 7.90 -4.82 -1.75
CA THR A 146 8.81 -4.98 -0.62
C THR A 146 9.83 -6.07 -0.89
N HIS A 147 11.00 -5.95 -0.29
CA HIS A 147 12.03 -6.98 -0.25
C HIS A 147 12.13 -7.65 1.14
N ASN A 148 11.23 -7.34 2.06
CA ASN A 148 11.24 -7.89 3.42
C ASN A 148 10.54 -9.25 3.46
N GLU A 149 11.35 -10.30 3.55
CA GLU A 149 10.90 -11.71 3.60
C GLU A 149 9.98 -12.01 4.78
N GLU A 150 10.28 -11.47 5.96
CA GLU A 150 9.48 -11.73 7.17
C GLU A 150 8.06 -11.19 7.02
N ILE A 151 7.92 -10.01 6.42
CA ILE A 151 6.61 -9.41 6.14
C ILE A 151 5.84 -10.24 5.12
N VAL A 152 6.46 -10.62 4.01
CA VAL A 152 5.83 -11.46 2.99
C VAL A 152 5.32 -12.77 3.61
N ASN A 153 6.17 -13.42 4.40
CA ASN A 153 5.85 -14.71 5.04
C ASN A 153 4.74 -14.57 6.10
N SER A 154 4.73 -13.47 6.87
CA SER A 154 3.72 -13.24 7.92
C SER A 154 2.34 -12.95 7.34
N MET A 155 2.26 -12.22 6.22
CA MET A 155 1.00 -11.77 5.65
C MET A 155 0.23 -12.86 4.88
N ARG A 156 0.91 -13.84 4.32
CA ARG A 156 0.32 -14.96 3.56
C ARG A 156 -0.68 -14.52 2.49
N LYS A 157 -0.34 -13.46 1.77
CA LYS A 157 -1.13 -12.93 0.65
C LYS A 157 -0.59 -13.46 -0.68
N ARG A 158 -1.19 -13.04 -1.81
CA ARG A 158 -0.63 -13.32 -3.14
C ARG A 158 0.74 -12.66 -3.26
N VAL A 159 1.72 -13.43 -3.70
CA VAL A 159 3.10 -12.99 -3.92
C VAL A 159 3.44 -13.14 -5.40
N VAL A 160 3.86 -12.04 -6.01
CA VAL A 160 4.42 -12.02 -7.37
C VAL A 160 5.89 -11.66 -7.25
N GLU A 161 6.76 -12.63 -7.51
CA GLU A 161 8.21 -12.46 -7.42
C GLU A 161 8.80 -12.08 -8.77
N LEU A 162 9.67 -11.08 -8.73
CA LEU A 162 10.32 -10.50 -9.89
C LEU A 162 11.83 -10.67 -9.80
N HIS A 163 12.43 -11.20 -10.86
CA HIS A 163 13.87 -11.26 -11.01
C HIS A 163 14.29 -10.72 -12.37
N THR A 164 15.18 -9.72 -12.37
CA THR A 164 15.65 -9.05 -13.61
C THR A 164 14.51 -8.64 -14.56
N GLY A 165 13.41 -8.10 -13.98
CA GLY A 165 12.25 -7.64 -14.74
C GLY A 165 11.30 -8.75 -15.24
N LYS A 166 11.54 -10.02 -14.89
CA LYS A 166 10.67 -11.15 -15.26
C LYS A 166 9.95 -11.69 -14.03
N ILE A 167 8.68 -12.08 -14.22
CA ILE A 167 7.95 -12.82 -13.20
C ILE A 167 8.52 -14.23 -13.16
N VAL A 168 9.04 -14.63 -11.99
CA VAL A 168 9.57 -15.97 -11.74
C VAL A 168 8.60 -16.80 -10.91
N ARG A 169 7.70 -16.15 -10.14
CA ARG A 169 6.71 -16.81 -9.32
C ARG A 169 5.46 -15.95 -9.14
N ASP A 170 4.28 -16.58 -9.09
CA ASP A 170 2.99 -15.99 -8.79
C ASP A 170 2.15 -16.98 -7.99
N GLU A 171 2.02 -16.76 -6.70
CA GLU A 171 1.35 -17.67 -5.76
C GLU A 171 0.30 -16.93 -4.93
N GLN A 172 -0.90 -17.54 -4.78
CA GLN A 172 -2.04 -16.92 -4.06
C GLN A 172 -1.79 -16.79 -2.55
N GLN A 173 -0.99 -17.67 -1.96
CA GLN A 173 -0.55 -17.64 -0.57
C GLN A 173 0.93 -17.97 -0.55
N GLY A 174 1.73 -17.11 -1.17
CA GLY A 174 3.15 -17.31 -1.31
C GLY A 174 3.89 -17.05 0.01
N SER A 175 4.98 -17.79 0.20
CA SER A 175 6.04 -17.47 1.13
C SER A 175 7.24 -16.94 0.35
N TYR A 176 8.08 -16.14 0.99
CA TYR A 176 9.37 -15.78 0.41
C TYR A 176 10.32 -16.96 0.64
N ASP A 177 10.59 -17.72 -0.40
CA ASP A 177 11.57 -18.80 -0.38
C ASP A 177 12.39 -18.72 -1.67
N SER A 178 13.32 -17.76 -1.70
CA SER A 178 14.21 -17.54 -2.84
C SER A 178 15.18 -18.71 -3.05
N ALA A 179 15.46 -19.52 -2.02
CA ALA A 179 16.36 -20.66 -2.10
C ALA A 179 15.88 -21.75 -3.08
N LEU A 180 14.56 -21.89 -3.29
CA LEU A 180 13.99 -22.84 -4.24
C LEU A 180 14.29 -22.49 -5.70
N TYR A 181 14.48 -21.20 -6.01
CA TYR A 181 14.66 -20.72 -7.38
C TYR A 181 16.07 -20.22 -7.69
N PHE A 182 16.84 -19.91 -6.64
CA PHE A 182 18.21 -19.40 -6.75
C PHE A 182 19.13 -20.12 -5.76
N PRO A 183 19.65 -21.32 -6.09
CA PRO A 183 20.51 -22.11 -5.21
C PRO A 183 21.76 -21.35 -4.72
N ASP A 184 22.23 -20.37 -5.50
CA ASP A 184 23.40 -19.55 -5.16
C ASP A 184 23.09 -18.47 -4.10
N ALA A 185 21.82 -18.13 -3.87
CA ALA A 185 21.41 -17.22 -2.80
C ALA A 185 21.38 -17.89 -1.40
N GLU A 186 21.45 -19.22 -1.33
CA GLU A 186 21.51 -19.97 -0.06
C GLU A 186 22.74 -19.60 0.80
N VAL A 187 23.81 -19.13 0.18
CA VAL A 187 25.04 -18.80 0.91
C VAL A 187 24.88 -17.50 1.72
N GLU A 188 24.09 -16.55 1.23
CA GLU A 188 23.81 -15.29 1.94
C GLU A 188 22.74 -15.44 3.02
N SER A 189 21.68 -16.24 2.78
CA SER A 189 20.60 -16.43 3.75
C SER A 189 21.03 -17.24 4.97
N LYS A 190 21.91 -18.24 4.82
CA LYS A 190 22.46 -19.00 5.97
C LYS A 190 23.35 -18.18 6.90
N SER A 191 23.96 -17.11 6.39
CA SER A 191 24.74 -16.17 7.23
C SER A 191 23.84 -15.30 8.13
N HIS A 192 22.60 -15.01 7.72
CA HIS A 192 21.62 -14.26 8.53
C HIS A 192 20.86 -15.13 9.53
N GLN A 193 20.57 -16.41 9.22
CA GLN A 193 19.89 -17.33 10.15
C GLN A 193 20.74 -17.73 11.36
N ALA A 194 22.08 -17.71 11.22
CA ALA A 194 22.98 -18.04 12.33
C ALA A 194 23.02 -16.98 13.45
N LEU A 195 22.43 -15.81 13.24
CA LEU A 195 22.41 -14.71 14.21
C LEU A 195 21.09 -14.53 14.97
N ASN A 196 19.99 -15.19 14.58
CA ASN A 196 18.66 -14.97 15.16
C ASN A 196 17.95 -16.24 15.65
N GLY A 197 18.67 -17.14 16.33
CA GLY A 197 18.08 -18.26 17.08
C GLY A 197 17.42 -17.78 18.38
N GLY A 198 16.21 -17.24 18.33
CA GLY A 198 15.41 -16.86 19.47
C GLY A 198 13.93 -17.17 19.24
N ASP A 199 13.46 -18.17 19.98
CA ASP A 199 12.07 -18.64 20.06
C ASP A 199 11.12 -17.48 20.42
N VAL A 200 10.17 -17.11 19.56
CA VAL A 200 9.18 -16.05 19.85
C VAL A 200 7.85 -16.71 20.19
N ASP A 201 7.61 -16.80 21.50
CA ASP A 201 6.38 -17.27 22.12
C ASP A 201 5.18 -16.38 21.79
N SER A 202 4.07 -17.02 21.44
CA SER A 202 2.81 -16.42 20.99
C SER A 202 2.02 -15.78 22.14
N LYS A 203 2.35 -14.55 22.53
CA LYS A 203 1.56 -13.76 23.49
C LYS A 203 1.63 -12.26 23.27
N TYR A 204 1.07 -11.76 22.18
CA TYR A 204 0.67 -10.35 22.11
C TYR A 204 -0.67 -10.19 21.42
N ARG A 205 -1.72 -10.18 22.23
CA ARG A 205 -3.04 -9.70 21.84
C ARG A 205 -3.15 -8.26 22.35
N ALA A 206 -3.13 -7.28 21.44
CA ALA A 206 -3.32 -5.88 21.77
C ALA A 206 -4.76 -5.64 22.26
N PRO A 207 -4.98 -4.86 23.34
CA PRO A 207 -6.32 -4.46 23.77
C PRO A 207 -6.80 -3.28 22.91
N GLY A 208 -7.94 -3.45 22.22
CA GLY A 208 -8.64 -2.34 21.58
C GLY A 208 -8.91 -2.51 20.07
N ALA A 209 -9.25 -3.70 19.62
CA ALA A 209 -9.86 -3.84 18.30
C ALA A 209 -11.29 -3.27 18.36
N LEU A 210 -11.48 -2.07 17.82
CA LEU A 210 -12.80 -1.49 17.59
C LEU A 210 -13.54 -2.31 16.55
N GLU A 211 -14.75 -2.73 16.86
CA GLU A 211 -15.64 -3.39 15.91
C GLU A 211 -16.00 -2.40 14.79
N MET A 212 -15.74 -2.81 13.57
CA MET A 212 -15.86 -1.98 12.35
C MET A 212 -17.31 -1.94 11.82
N SER A 213 -18.31 -1.84 12.70
CA SER A 213 -19.73 -1.74 12.31
C SER A 213 -20.16 -0.34 11.85
N ASP A 214 -19.34 0.71 12.06
CA ASP A 214 -19.75 2.10 11.85
C ASP A 214 -19.36 2.70 10.49
N PHE A 215 -18.83 1.90 9.56
CA PHE A 215 -18.37 2.40 8.26
C PHE A 215 -19.24 1.99 7.06
N SER A 216 -20.39 1.39 7.29
CA SER A 216 -21.35 1.10 6.23
C SER A 216 -22.34 2.27 6.14
N ASP A 217 -22.26 3.11 5.14
CA ASP A 217 -23.41 3.80 4.51
C ASP A 217 -23.15 5.20 3.94
N GLU A 218 -21.93 5.59 3.57
CA GLU A 218 -21.80 6.73 2.66
C GLU A 218 -20.71 6.47 1.60
N ALA A 219 -20.85 5.39 0.84
CA ALA A 219 -20.13 5.19 -0.40
C ALA A 219 -20.81 6.00 -1.50
N VAL A 220 -20.11 6.95 -2.07
CA VAL A 220 -20.51 7.61 -3.31
C VAL A 220 -20.55 6.54 -4.40
N ASP A 221 -21.75 6.29 -4.95
CA ASP A 221 -22.01 5.37 -6.07
C ASP A 221 -21.07 5.67 -7.25
N VAL A 222 -20.22 4.73 -7.56
CA VAL A 222 -19.56 4.61 -8.87
C VAL A 222 -19.96 3.25 -9.43
N GLU A 223 -20.81 3.28 -10.46
CA GLU A 223 -21.47 2.14 -11.06
C GLU A 223 -20.55 1.01 -11.51
N GLY A 224 -20.85 -0.21 -11.11
CA GLY A 224 -20.96 -1.33 -12.05
C GLY A 224 -19.80 -2.29 -12.24
N ALA A 225 -18.76 -2.37 -11.37
CA ALA A 225 -17.83 -3.52 -11.41
C ALA A 225 -17.78 -4.22 -10.05
N THR A 226 -17.92 -5.54 -10.03
CA THR A 226 -17.84 -6.31 -8.79
C THR A 226 -16.45 -6.21 -8.17
N ARG A 227 -16.38 -6.01 -6.85
CA ARG A 227 -15.14 -5.83 -6.07
C ARG A 227 -14.04 -6.88 -6.35
N ALA A 228 -14.43 -8.09 -6.71
CA ALA A 228 -13.52 -9.19 -7.02
C ALA A 228 -12.82 -9.04 -8.39
N GLU A 229 -13.52 -8.54 -9.40
CA GLU A 229 -12.96 -8.30 -10.73
C GLU A 229 -11.98 -7.14 -10.75
N THR A 230 -12.22 -6.11 -9.92
CA THR A 230 -11.30 -4.96 -9.79
C THR A 230 -9.98 -5.36 -9.13
N ALA A 231 -10.03 -6.24 -8.12
CA ALA A 231 -8.84 -6.73 -7.45
C ALA A 231 -7.97 -7.61 -8.36
N ALA A 232 -8.59 -8.55 -9.09
CA ALA A 232 -7.89 -9.40 -10.06
C ALA A 232 -7.24 -8.56 -11.17
N ASN A 233 -7.97 -7.59 -11.72
CA ASN A 233 -7.45 -6.71 -12.78
C ASN A 233 -6.28 -5.83 -12.34
N ALA A 234 -6.23 -5.40 -11.06
CA ALA A 234 -5.12 -4.59 -10.56
C ALA A 234 -3.80 -5.37 -10.47
N VAL A 235 -3.87 -6.62 -10.01
CA VAL A 235 -2.68 -7.48 -9.91
C VAL A 235 -2.23 -7.94 -11.29
N ASP A 236 -3.17 -8.30 -12.16
CA ASP A 236 -2.89 -8.67 -13.55
C ASP A 236 -2.29 -7.50 -14.34
N ALA A 237 -2.69 -6.25 -14.04
CA ALA A 237 -2.12 -5.06 -14.65
C ALA A 237 -0.66 -4.82 -14.22
N VAL A 238 -0.32 -5.07 -12.95
CA VAL A 238 1.07 -4.98 -12.46
C VAL A 238 1.91 -6.09 -13.10
N ALA A 239 1.39 -7.33 -13.15
CA ALA A 239 2.04 -8.46 -13.79
C ALA A 239 2.25 -8.23 -15.30
N ALA A 240 1.26 -7.68 -16.00
CA ALA A 240 1.34 -7.36 -17.43
C ALA A 240 2.34 -6.23 -17.73
N ALA A 241 2.40 -5.19 -16.86
CA ALA A 241 3.34 -4.07 -17.02
C ALA A 241 4.80 -4.53 -16.98
N ILE A 242 5.07 -5.54 -16.16
CA ILE A 242 6.41 -6.10 -15.99
C ILE A 242 6.80 -7.01 -17.14
N HIS A 243 5.85 -7.78 -17.71
CA HIS A 243 6.09 -8.63 -18.88
C HIS A 243 6.40 -7.83 -20.15
N SER A 244 5.82 -6.65 -20.30
CA SER A 244 6.00 -5.82 -21.47
C SER A 244 7.31 -5.02 -21.52
N GLY A 245 7.98 -4.86 -20.38
CA GLY A 245 9.25 -4.11 -20.29
C GLY A 245 10.50 -4.85 -20.78
N ASN A 246 10.40 -6.12 -21.17
CA ASN A 246 11.57 -6.99 -21.44
C ASN A 246 11.73 -7.48 -22.88
N GLY A 247 11.10 -6.85 -23.84
CA GLY A 247 11.25 -7.18 -25.26
C GLY A 247 11.97 -6.10 -26.03
N ASP A 248 13.21 -5.78 -25.72
CA ASP A 248 14.25 -5.34 -26.65
C ASP A 248 15.47 -4.79 -25.90
N ALA A 249 16.43 -5.65 -25.66
CA ALA A 249 17.83 -5.31 -25.56
C ALA A 249 18.59 -6.48 -26.19
N GLY A 250 18.63 -6.42 -27.50
CA GLY A 250 19.47 -7.23 -28.37
C GLY A 250 20.39 -6.32 -29.14
#